data_cf3fe891f92d3587de434b1b2dfab7e7
#
_entry.id   cf3fe891f92d3587de434b1b2dfab7e7
#
_cell.length_a   1.000
_cell.length_b   1.000
_cell.length_c   1.000
_cell.angle_alpha   90.00
_cell.angle_beta   90.00
_cell.angle_gamma   90.00
#
_symmetry.space_group_name_H-M   'P 1'
#
loop_
_entity.id
_entity.type
_entity.pdbx_description
1 polymer ?
#
loop_
_entity_poly.entity_id
_entity_poly.type
_entity_poly.pdbx_seq_one_letter_code
_entity_poly.pdbx_strand_id
1 'polypeptide(L)'
;MKTSTSEKTHGIKWTAQKQLYDLDFAGDPALLSHTHEQMQIKTASVATVSESVGLNIHKGKTKVIRYNTEKNNPITLDDETLEDVESFTYLRSIIDEQGGSDADVKARIGKAKASFLQLENIWNSKQLSTNIKFKIFNTNVKTVLLYLV
;
A
#
# COMPACT_ATOMS: atom_id res chain seq x y z
N MET A 1 6.43 -16.68 4.56
CA MET A 1 6.21 -17.15 3.16
C MET A 1 7.42 -16.88 2.26
N LYS A 2 8.60 -17.39 2.59
CA LYS A 2 9.80 -17.20 1.75
C LYS A 2 9.91 -18.19 0.57
N THR A 3 8.94 -19.07 0.37
CA THR A 3 9.05 -20.21 -0.54
C THR A 3 8.15 -20.14 -1.77
N SER A 4 7.32 -19.10 -1.93
CA SER A 4 6.36 -19.04 -3.04
C SER A 4 6.89 -18.36 -4.31
N THR A 5 8.04 -17.72 -4.27
CA THR A 5 8.67 -17.12 -5.45
C THR A 5 9.99 -17.81 -5.73
N SER A 6 9.95 -18.89 -6.48
CA SER A 6 11.15 -19.54 -6.98
C SER A 6 11.72 -18.73 -8.14
N GLU A 7 13.01 -18.43 -8.02
CA GLU A 7 13.90 -17.75 -8.96
C GLU A 7 13.99 -16.22 -8.82
N LYS A 8 15.20 -15.82 -8.45
CA LYS A 8 15.66 -14.45 -8.24
C LYS A 8 15.67 -13.54 -9.49
N THR A 9 14.98 -13.92 -10.57
CA THR A 9 14.97 -13.21 -11.85
C THR A 9 13.77 -12.27 -12.02
N HIS A 10 12.76 -12.36 -11.14
CA HIS A 10 11.51 -11.61 -11.24
C HIS A 10 11.40 -10.58 -10.12
N GLY A 11 11.38 -9.33 -10.46
CA GLY A 11 11.29 -8.20 -9.55
C GLY A 11 11.55 -6.89 -10.26
N ILE A 12 11.43 -5.78 -9.57
CA ILE A 12 11.72 -4.46 -10.11
C ILE A 12 13.08 -3.96 -9.66
N LYS A 13 13.80 -3.27 -10.54
CA LYS A 13 15.05 -2.61 -10.16
C LYS A 13 14.74 -1.43 -9.24
N TRP A 14 15.23 -1.52 -8.01
CA TRP A 14 15.09 -0.45 -7.02
C TRP A 14 16.26 0.55 -7.09
N THR A 15 17.46 0.02 -7.29
CA THR A 15 18.68 0.80 -7.56
C THR A 15 19.49 0.07 -8.61
N ALA A 16 20.59 0.70 -9.10
CA ALA A 16 21.49 0.07 -10.08
C ALA A 16 22.04 -1.31 -9.63
N GLN A 17 22.06 -1.58 -8.30
CA GLN A 17 22.64 -2.80 -7.72
C GLN A 17 21.63 -3.64 -6.94
N LYS A 18 20.40 -3.14 -6.68
CA LYS A 18 19.38 -3.84 -5.89
C LYS A 18 18.10 -4.01 -6.69
N GLN A 19 17.57 -5.21 -6.63
CA GLN A 19 16.28 -5.59 -7.19
C GLN A 19 15.31 -5.88 -6.05
N LEU A 20 14.11 -5.32 -6.14
CA LEU A 20 13.01 -5.58 -5.24
C LEU A 20 12.13 -6.66 -5.87
N TYR A 21 11.96 -7.78 -5.18
CA TYR A 21 11.23 -8.92 -5.71
C TYR A 21 9.75 -8.88 -5.36
N ASP A 22 9.45 -8.91 -4.10
CA ASP A 22 8.09 -8.87 -3.58
C ASP A 22 8.09 -8.30 -2.17
N LEU A 23 6.95 -7.79 -1.73
CA LEU A 23 6.72 -7.33 -0.38
C LEU A 23 5.76 -8.30 0.30
N ASP A 24 6.16 -8.85 1.43
CA ASP A 24 5.35 -9.77 2.21
C ASP A 24 5.13 -9.19 3.62
N PHE A 25 3.88 -8.88 3.93
CA PHE A 25 3.51 -8.31 5.21
C PHE A 25 2.21 -8.95 5.72
N ALA A 26 2.32 -9.76 6.78
CA ALA A 26 1.20 -10.22 7.60
C ALA A 26 -0.03 -10.75 6.83
N GLY A 27 0.19 -11.42 5.69
CA GLY A 27 -0.89 -11.95 4.85
C GLY A 27 -1.39 -11.01 3.76
N ASP A 28 -0.79 -9.82 3.61
CA ASP A 28 -1.05 -8.87 2.53
C ASP A 28 0.19 -8.78 1.60
N PRO A 29 0.50 -9.80 0.78
CA PRO A 29 1.65 -9.79 -0.10
C PRO A 29 1.44 -8.82 -1.27
N ALA A 30 2.48 -8.08 -1.65
CA ALA A 30 2.51 -7.30 -2.88
C ALA A 30 3.53 -7.90 -3.84
N LEU A 31 3.06 -8.39 -4.98
CA LEU A 31 3.88 -8.96 -6.03
C LEU A 31 4.37 -7.86 -6.97
N LEU A 32 5.65 -7.87 -7.29
CA LEU A 32 6.29 -6.89 -8.14
C LEU A 32 6.89 -7.53 -9.38
N SER A 33 6.66 -6.96 -10.54
CA SER A 33 7.18 -7.47 -11.81
C SER A 33 7.32 -6.36 -12.85
N HIS A 34 8.23 -6.53 -13.80
CA HIS A 34 8.37 -5.63 -14.94
C HIS A 34 7.49 -6.01 -16.12
N THR A 35 7.08 -7.27 -16.24
CA THR A 35 6.31 -7.76 -17.38
C THR A 35 5.00 -8.42 -16.94
N HIS A 36 4.02 -8.39 -17.84
CA HIS A 36 2.74 -9.05 -17.66
C HIS A 36 2.90 -10.56 -17.45
N GLU A 37 3.71 -11.22 -18.27
CA GLU A 37 3.93 -12.67 -18.20
C GLU A 37 4.51 -13.08 -16.84
N GLN A 38 5.50 -12.34 -16.34
CA GLN A 38 6.08 -12.59 -15.02
C GLN A 38 5.06 -12.39 -13.91
N MET A 39 4.22 -11.35 -13.99
CA MET A 39 3.17 -11.13 -13.02
C MET A 39 2.14 -12.25 -13.03
N GLN A 40 1.73 -12.71 -14.23
CA GLN A 40 0.80 -13.83 -14.37
C GLN A 40 1.36 -15.12 -13.75
N ILE A 41 2.63 -15.43 -14.01
CA ILE A 41 3.32 -16.60 -13.44
C ILE A 41 3.40 -16.49 -11.90
N LYS A 42 3.78 -15.34 -11.37
CA LYS A 42 3.86 -15.11 -9.93
C LYS A 42 2.50 -15.26 -9.26
N THR A 43 1.46 -14.69 -9.84
CA THR A 43 0.09 -14.78 -9.32
C THR A 43 -0.37 -16.24 -9.25
N ALA A 44 -0.16 -17.00 -10.31
CA ALA A 44 -0.48 -18.43 -10.35
C ALA A 44 0.34 -19.23 -9.32
N SER A 45 1.63 -18.95 -9.18
CA SER A 45 2.50 -19.61 -8.19
C SER A 45 2.05 -19.36 -6.76
N VAL A 46 1.72 -18.11 -6.42
CA VAL A 46 1.23 -17.74 -5.08
C VAL A 46 -0.11 -18.41 -4.80
N ALA A 47 -1.01 -18.47 -5.79
CA ALA A 47 -2.29 -19.17 -5.66
C ALA A 47 -2.10 -20.65 -5.34
N THR A 48 -1.27 -21.34 -6.12
CA THR A 48 -1.00 -22.77 -5.93
C THR A 48 -0.38 -23.06 -4.56
N VAL A 49 0.59 -22.26 -4.13
CA VAL A 49 1.22 -22.44 -2.81
C VAL A 49 0.22 -22.13 -1.69
N SER A 50 -0.59 -21.07 -1.82
CA SER A 50 -1.62 -20.73 -0.83
C SER A 50 -2.62 -21.86 -0.67
N GLU A 51 -3.12 -22.41 -1.77
CA GLU A 51 -4.05 -23.55 -1.77
C GLU A 51 -3.43 -24.77 -1.10
N SER A 52 -2.17 -25.07 -1.36
CA SER A 52 -1.46 -26.21 -0.76
C SER A 52 -1.37 -26.16 0.76
N VAL A 53 -1.45 -24.99 1.36
CA VAL A 53 -1.46 -24.78 2.82
C VAL A 53 -2.86 -24.43 3.37
N GLY A 54 -3.91 -24.58 2.55
CA GLY A 54 -5.30 -24.35 2.93
C GLY A 54 -5.70 -22.87 2.99
N LEU A 55 -4.95 -21.99 2.34
CA LEU A 55 -5.27 -20.57 2.23
C LEU A 55 -5.83 -20.26 0.84
N ASN A 56 -6.87 -19.45 0.78
CA ASN A 56 -7.46 -18.98 -0.47
C ASN A 56 -7.18 -17.49 -0.67
N ILE A 57 -6.78 -17.13 -1.88
CA ILE A 57 -6.64 -15.72 -2.26
C ILE A 57 -8.02 -15.11 -2.45
N HIS A 58 -8.27 -14.00 -1.78
CA HIS A 58 -9.54 -13.28 -1.93
C HIS A 58 -9.50 -12.38 -3.18
N LYS A 59 -9.99 -12.89 -4.31
CA LYS A 59 -9.95 -12.21 -5.62
C LYS A 59 -10.53 -10.80 -5.59
N GLY A 60 -11.66 -10.58 -4.92
CA GLY A 60 -12.29 -9.27 -4.80
C GLY A 60 -11.48 -8.22 -4.02
N LYS A 61 -10.53 -8.65 -3.19
CA LYS A 61 -9.60 -7.77 -2.47
C LYS A 61 -8.25 -7.64 -3.15
N THR A 62 -7.94 -8.54 -4.09
CA THR A 62 -6.71 -8.50 -4.87
C THR A 62 -6.85 -7.48 -5.99
N LYS A 63 -5.95 -6.53 -6.05
CA LYS A 63 -5.95 -5.45 -7.04
C LYS A 63 -4.66 -5.44 -7.83
N VAL A 64 -4.72 -5.00 -9.07
CA VAL A 64 -3.57 -4.84 -9.96
C VAL A 64 -3.36 -3.35 -10.20
N ILE A 65 -2.14 -2.87 -9.97
CA ILE A 65 -1.73 -1.51 -10.34
C ILE A 65 -0.64 -1.61 -11.40
N ARG A 66 -0.77 -0.84 -12.46
CA ARG A 66 0.19 -0.77 -13.55
C ARG A 66 0.86 0.59 -13.57
N TYR A 67 2.17 0.58 -13.44
CA TYR A 67 2.96 1.79 -13.50
C TYR A 67 3.57 1.97 -14.89
N ASN A 68 3.26 3.09 -15.53
CA ASN A 68 3.85 3.50 -16.81
C ASN A 68 3.78 2.43 -17.92
N THR A 69 2.68 1.68 -17.99
CA THR A 69 2.44 0.63 -19.00
C THR A 69 1.04 0.73 -19.59
N GLU A 70 0.89 0.26 -20.83
CA GLU A 70 -0.43 0.15 -21.45
C GLU A 70 -1.25 -0.97 -20.78
N LYS A 71 -2.55 -0.73 -20.59
CA LYS A 71 -3.49 -1.67 -19.95
C LYS A 71 -4.01 -2.71 -20.95
N ASN A 72 -3.11 -3.44 -21.62
CA ASN A 72 -3.50 -4.27 -22.77
C ASN A 72 -3.97 -5.68 -22.40
N ASN A 73 -3.42 -6.31 -21.37
CA ASN A 73 -3.75 -7.68 -21.00
C ASN A 73 -4.11 -7.80 -19.51
N PRO A 74 -5.30 -8.35 -19.16
CA PRO A 74 -5.66 -8.54 -17.77
C PRO A 74 -4.80 -9.61 -17.09
N ILE A 75 -4.61 -9.49 -15.78
CA ILE A 75 -4.09 -10.57 -14.94
C ILE A 75 -5.27 -11.42 -14.51
N THR A 76 -5.16 -12.73 -14.67
CA THR A 76 -6.21 -13.67 -14.30
C THR A 76 -5.77 -14.58 -13.16
N LEU A 77 -6.73 -15.00 -12.36
CA LEU A 77 -6.58 -15.99 -11.30
C LEU A 77 -7.78 -16.92 -11.33
N ASP A 78 -7.55 -18.23 -11.55
CA ASP A 78 -8.59 -19.26 -11.71
C ASP A 78 -9.69 -18.82 -12.71
N ASP A 79 -9.27 -18.42 -13.91
CA ASP A 79 -10.11 -17.93 -15.01
C ASP A 79 -10.91 -16.66 -14.72
N GLU A 80 -10.74 -16.03 -13.56
CA GLU A 80 -11.31 -14.73 -13.25
C GLU A 80 -10.29 -13.61 -13.43
N THR A 81 -10.71 -12.51 -14.05
CA THR A 81 -9.88 -11.32 -14.24
C THR A 81 -9.78 -10.55 -12.92
N LEU A 82 -8.56 -10.25 -12.50
CA LEU A 82 -8.31 -9.36 -11.37
C LEU A 82 -8.56 -7.91 -11.77
N GLU A 83 -9.07 -7.13 -10.84
CA GLU A 83 -9.41 -5.72 -11.07
C GLU A 83 -8.16 -4.85 -11.19
N ASP A 84 -8.01 -4.17 -12.33
CA ASP A 84 -7.04 -3.09 -12.52
C ASP A 84 -7.56 -1.82 -11.86
N VAL A 85 -6.76 -1.19 -11.01
CA VAL A 85 -7.09 0.05 -10.31
C VAL A 85 -6.03 1.11 -10.55
N GLU A 86 -6.44 2.36 -10.56
CA GLU A 86 -5.54 3.51 -10.71
C GLU A 86 -4.84 3.88 -9.40
N SER A 87 -5.46 3.54 -8.28
CA SER A 87 -4.88 3.72 -6.95
C SER A 87 -5.35 2.64 -5.99
N PHE A 88 -4.53 2.33 -5.02
CA PHE A 88 -4.82 1.33 -4.00
C PHE A 88 -4.19 1.72 -2.67
N THR A 89 -4.89 1.44 -1.58
CA THR A 89 -4.34 1.63 -0.24
C THR A 89 -3.65 0.36 0.22
N TYR A 90 -2.32 0.37 0.27
CA TYR A 90 -1.50 -0.72 0.78
C TYR A 90 -0.82 -0.30 2.08
N LEU A 91 -1.01 -1.09 3.13
CA LEU A 91 -0.47 -0.80 4.47
C LEU A 91 -0.71 0.66 4.91
N ARG A 92 -1.92 1.16 4.65
CA ARG A 92 -2.37 2.54 4.92
C ARG A 92 -1.71 3.65 4.09
N SER A 93 -0.87 3.33 3.12
CA SER A 93 -0.33 4.28 2.16
C SER A 93 -1.07 4.17 0.83
N ILE A 94 -1.39 5.31 0.24
CA ILE A 94 -2.00 5.37 -1.09
C ILE A 94 -0.90 5.22 -2.13
N ILE A 95 -1.04 4.23 -2.99
CA ILE A 95 -0.17 3.97 -4.14
C ILE A 95 -1.00 4.20 -5.39
N ASP A 96 -0.49 4.97 -6.33
CA ASP A 96 -1.15 5.24 -7.60
C ASP A 96 -0.31 4.77 -8.80
N GLU A 97 -0.92 4.72 -9.99
CA GLU A 97 -0.27 4.30 -11.23
C GLU A 97 0.84 5.24 -11.71
N GLN A 98 0.93 6.45 -11.15
CA GLN A 98 1.96 7.43 -11.45
C GLN A 98 3.19 7.27 -10.55
N GLY A 99 3.08 6.41 -9.52
CA GLY A 99 4.16 6.13 -8.57
C GLY A 99 4.47 7.30 -7.64
N GLY A 100 3.58 8.28 -7.54
CA GLY A 100 3.71 9.43 -6.67
C GLY A 100 3.18 9.18 -5.26
N SER A 101 3.74 9.88 -4.28
CA SER A 101 3.22 9.92 -2.91
C SER A 101 2.28 11.12 -2.66
N ASP A 102 1.98 11.91 -3.69
CA ASP A 102 1.24 13.17 -3.55
C ASP A 102 -0.17 12.97 -3.04
N ALA A 103 -0.88 11.93 -3.48
CA ALA A 103 -2.21 11.59 -3.01
C ALA A 103 -2.19 11.21 -1.52
N ASP A 104 -1.21 10.42 -1.10
CA ASP A 104 -1.03 10.03 0.31
C ASP A 104 -0.69 11.24 1.19
N VAL A 105 0.24 12.09 0.74
CA VAL A 105 0.62 13.33 1.45
C VAL A 105 -0.59 14.27 1.59
N LYS A 106 -1.36 14.50 0.54
CA LYS A 106 -2.57 15.32 0.58
C LYS A 106 -3.62 14.75 1.55
N ALA A 107 -3.82 13.44 1.54
CA ALA A 107 -4.75 12.76 2.45
C ALA A 107 -4.31 12.92 3.92
N ARG A 108 -3.01 12.76 4.22
CA ARG A 108 -2.46 12.97 5.58
C ARG A 108 -2.61 14.40 6.04
N ILE A 109 -2.30 15.38 5.19
CA ILE A 109 -2.49 16.80 5.49
C ILE A 109 -3.96 17.08 5.77
N GLY A 110 -4.88 16.55 4.97
CA GLY A 110 -6.33 16.71 5.19
C GLY A 110 -6.78 16.17 6.55
N LYS A 111 -6.36 14.95 6.90
CA LYS A 111 -6.65 14.32 8.19
C LYS A 111 -6.06 15.12 9.36
N ALA A 112 -4.82 15.59 9.25
CA ALA A 112 -4.17 16.38 10.28
C ALA A 112 -4.88 17.72 10.50
N LYS A 113 -5.31 18.40 9.41
CA LYS A 113 -6.12 19.62 9.49
C LYS A 113 -7.46 19.36 10.18
N ALA A 114 -8.16 18.30 9.82
CA ALA A 114 -9.43 17.93 10.47
C ALA A 114 -9.23 17.67 11.97
N SER A 115 -8.21 16.90 12.36
CA SER A 115 -7.87 16.67 13.77
C SER A 115 -7.54 17.97 14.52
N PHE A 116 -6.83 18.89 13.90
CA PHE A 116 -6.54 20.19 14.50
C PHE A 116 -7.81 21.02 14.73
N LEU A 117 -8.70 21.06 13.73
CA LEU A 117 -9.96 21.82 13.83
C LEU A 117 -10.91 21.22 14.87
N GLN A 118 -10.97 19.90 15.00
CA GLN A 118 -11.78 19.23 16.04
C GLN A 118 -11.37 19.62 17.47
N LEU A 119 -10.12 20.03 17.65
CA LEU A 119 -9.57 20.44 18.95
C LEU A 119 -9.57 21.97 19.13
N GLU A 120 -10.35 22.71 18.35
CA GLU A 120 -10.38 24.18 18.39
C GLU A 120 -10.64 24.71 19.79
N ASN A 121 -11.57 24.12 20.55
CA ASN A 121 -11.87 24.51 21.94
C ASN A 121 -10.65 24.39 22.85
N ILE A 122 -9.76 23.44 22.59
CA ILE A 122 -8.51 23.24 23.34
C ILE A 122 -7.51 24.33 22.99
N TRP A 123 -7.37 24.64 21.70
CA TRP A 123 -6.46 25.70 21.27
C TRP A 123 -6.85 27.08 21.82
N ASN A 124 -8.14 27.36 21.86
CA ASN A 124 -8.71 28.61 22.33
C ASN A 124 -8.86 28.70 23.87
N SER A 125 -8.67 27.58 24.58
CA SER A 125 -8.79 27.57 26.04
C SER A 125 -7.68 28.41 26.69
N LYS A 126 -8.09 29.38 27.57
CA LYS A 126 -7.17 30.14 28.40
C LYS A 126 -6.73 29.38 29.66
N GLN A 127 -7.43 28.33 30.03
CA GLN A 127 -7.15 27.53 31.24
C GLN A 127 -6.02 26.51 31.02
N LEU A 128 -5.75 26.13 29.79
CA LEU A 128 -4.71 25.14 29.44
C LEU A 128 -3.38 25.84 29.15
N SER A 129 -2.33 25.37 29.79
CA SER A 129 -0.98 25.87 29.54
C SER A 129 -0.50 25.52 28.13
N THR A 130 0.42 26.29 27.58
CA THR A 130 1.03 26.05 26.28
C THR A 130 1.67 24.66 26.19
N ASN A 131 2.29 24.20 27.29
CA ASN A 131 2.91 22.86 27.32
C ASN A 131 1.89 21.74 27.17
N ILE A 132 0.70 21.86 27.74
CA ILE A 132 -0.38 20.90 27.60
C ILE A 132 -0.91 20.91 26.17
N LYS A 133 -1.16 22.09 25.60
CA LYS A 133 -1.57 22.22 24.19
C LYS A 133 -0.56 21.59 23.24
N PHE A 134 0.73 21.79 23.49
CA PHE A 134 1.79 21.21 22.69
C PHE A 134 1.84 19.66 22.77
N LYS A 135 1.62 19.10 23.95
CA LYS A 135 1.50 17.65 24.12
C LYS A 135 0.30 17.08 23.33
N ILE A 136 -0.86 17.75 23.43
CA ILE A 136 -2.08 17.36 22.69
C ILE A 136 -1.84 17.44 21.18
N PHE A 137 -1.20 18.50 20.70
CA PHE A 137 -0.82 18.65 19.29
C PHE A 137 0.08 17.50 18.84
N ASN A 138 1.14 17.19 19.56
CA ASN A 138 2.06 16.13 19.21
C ASN A 138 1.39 14.75 19.16
N THR A 139 0.44 14.49 20.06
CA THR A 139 -0.24 13.20 20.16
C THR A 139 -1.33 13.03 19.09
N ASN A 140 -2.10 14.08 18.79
CA ASN A 140 -3.30 13.96 17.96
C ASN A 140 -3.12 14.47 16.52
N VAL A 141 -2.32 15.51 16.31
CA VAL A 141 -2.16 16.14 14.99
C VAL A 141 -0.88 15.68 14.32
N LYS A 142 0.24 15.79 15.02
CA LYS A 142 1.55 15.42 14.48
C LYS A 142 1.64 13.93 14.16
N THR A 143 1.06 13.07 15.01
CA THR A 143 1.01 11.63 14.77
C THR A 143 0.22 11.28 13.51
N VAL A 144 -0.91 11.93 13.27
CA VAL A 144 -1.71 11.73 12.05
C VAL A 144 -0.94 12.17 10.80
N LEU A 145 -0.15 13.25 10.92
CA LEU A 145 0.64 13.76 9.80
C LEU A 145 1.82 12.85 9.46
N LEU A 146 2.54 12.35 10.47
CA LEU A 146 3.79 11.61 10.30
C LEU A 146 3.60 10.09 10.28
N TYR A 147 2.62 9.60 11.03
CA TYR A 147 2.33 8.17 11.16
C TYR A 147 0.86 7.95 10.84
N LEU A 148 0.57 6.99 9.99
CA LEU A 148 -0.79 6.53 9.76
C LEU A 148 -1.30 5.79 11.02
N VAL A 149 -2.08 6.47 11.77
CA VAL A 149 -2.85 5.86 12.85
C VAL A 149 -4.27 5.63 12.38
#